data_b872a288223ce81c228854a0ae566c75
#
_entry.id   b872a288223ce81c228854a0ae566c75
#
_cell.length_a   1.000
_cell.length_b   1.000
_cell.length_c   1.000
_cell.angle_alpha   90.00
_cell.angle_beta   90.00
_cell.angle_gamma   90.00
#
_symmetry.space_group_name_H-M   'P 1'
#
loop_
_entity.id
_entity.type
_entity.pdbx_description
1 polymer ?
#
loop_
_entity_poly.entity_id
_entity_poly.type
_entity_poly.pdbx_seq_one_letter_code
_entity_poly.pdbx_strand_id
1 'polypeptide(L)'
;DLEELKGFTGKWVVQEKYDGMRIQIHKIDEQIKIYSFDGDDITSKCPEQVKVMKAKHFGDCILDAELMLFEGKNNLPRARVIDYIIKDEKSDFILKAHVFDIMRHEDEETHDNELSQRLTTLFNNYSTHSDEMLAFPSKKDTRYADSIKEVKEYAEEIMEIPTAEGVVIKDITSTYFIGTKKNPKWIKWKKFVDLDLIVLDKTAKSDKSIYTLGAGPIT
;
A
#
# COMPACT_ATOMS: atom_id res chain seq x y z
N ASP A 1 -0.77 -17.16 6.47
CA ASP A 1 -0.11 -18.46 6.40
C ASP A 1 0.05 -18.86 4.93
N LEU A 2 1.21 -19.45 4.55
CA LEU A 2 1.47 -19.89 3.17
C LEU A 2 0.56 -21.05 2.73
N GLU A 3 -0.06 -21.74 3.67
CA GLU A 3 -1.12 -22.72 3.39
C GLU A 3 -2.31 -22.12 2.63
N GLU A 4 -2.57 -20.82 2.82
CA GLU A 4 -3.63 -20.09 2.11
C GLU A 4 -3.35 -20.03 0.60
N LEU A 5 -2.10 -20.18 0.15
CA LEU A 5 -1.72 -20.19 -1.27
C LEU A 5 -2.22 -21.43 -2.04
N LYS A 6 -2.58 -22.51 -1.35
CA LYS A 6 -3.08 -23.75 -1.98
C LYS A 6 -4.38 -23.54 -2.79
N GLY A 7 -5.13 -22.47 -2.51
CA GLY A 7 -6.35 -22.11 -3.24
C GLY A 7 -6.14 -21.22 -4.47
N PHE A 8 -4.89 -20.92 -4.84
CA PHE A 8 -4.55 -20.02 -5.93
C PHE A 8 -4.14 -20.80 -7.20
N THR A 9 -4.00 -20.08 -8.30
CA THR A 9 -3.65 -20.65 -9.61
C THR A 9 -2.23 -21.23 -9.71
N GLY A 10 -1.37 -20.97 -8.69
CA GLY A 10 0.04 -21.33 -8.69
C GLY A 10 0.95 -20.32 -9.40
N LYS A 11 0.41 -19.14 -9.69
CA LYS A 11 1.18 -17.99 -10.20
C LYS A 11 0.87 -16.76 -9.38
N TRP A 12 1.92 -16.10 -8.90
CA TRP A 12 1.79 -15.00 -7.95
C TRP A 12 2.64 -13.81 -8.34
N VAL A 13 2.21 -12.65 -7.83
CA VAL A 13 3.03 -11.44 -7.73
C VAL A 13 3.32 -11.19 -6.26
N VAL A 14 4.59 -11.00 -5.93
CA VAL A 14 5.06 -10.63 -4.59
C VAL A 14 5.51 -9.18 -4.62
N GLN A 15 4.85 -8.34 -3.83
CA GLN A 15 5.14 -6.91 -3.76
C GLN A 15 5.35 -6.46 -2.32
N GLU A 16 6.09 -5.38 -2.13
CA GLU A 16 6.24 -4.73 -0.83
C GLU A 16 4.86 -4.34 -0.27
N LYS A 17 4.68 -4.62 1.01
CA LYS A 17 3.54 -4.12 1.76
C LYS A 17 3.91 -2.78 2.37
N TYR A 18 3.34 -1.73 1.83
CA TYR A 18 3.51 -0.38 2.34
C TYR A 18 2.77 -0.17 3.66
N ASP A 19 3.34 0.62 4.56
CA ASP A 19 2.70 1.05 5.81
C ASP A 19 2.22 2.49 5.69
N GLY A 20 0.99 2.65 5.24
CA GLY A 20 0.41 3.94 4.95
C GLY A 20 -1.11 3.98 5.04
N MET A 21 -1.71 4.90 4.34
CA MET A 21 -3.16 5.04 4.19
C MET A 21 -3.55 4.77 2.73
N ARG A 22 -4.37 3.75 2.50
CA ARG A 22 -4.88 3.44 1.15
C ARG A 22 -5.76 4.57 0.63
N ILE A 23 -5.51 4.97 -0.60
CA ILE A 23 -6.23 6.02 -1.30
C ILE A 23 -6.57 5.58 -2.72
N GLN A 24 -7.56 6.24 -3.31
CA GLN A 24 -7.82 6.21 -4.74
C GLN A 24 -7.56 7.59 -5.35
N ILE A 25 -6.83 7.62 -6.47
CA ILE A 25 -6.59 8.83 -7.25
C ILE A 25 -7.42 8.73 -8.53
N HIS A 26 -8.39 9.62 -8.67
CA HIS A 26 -9.25 9.72 -9.83
C HIS A 26 -8.82 10.93 -10.68
N LYS A 27 -8.47 10.71 -11.93
CA LYS A 27 -8.32 11.76 -12.94
C LYS A 27 -9.36 11.51 -14.02
N ILE A 28 -10.36 12.37 -14.13
CA ILE A 28 -11.46 12.31 -15.10
C ILE A 28 -11.69 13.72 -15.63
N ASP A 29 -11.71 13.89 -16.94
CA ASP A 29 -11.94 15.19 -17.60
C ASP A 29 -11.09 16.33 -17.01
N GLU A 30 -9.78 16.11 -16.84
CA GLU A 30 -8.83 17.02 -16.21
C GLU A 30 -9.10 17.35 -14.73
N GLN A 31 -10.15 16.80 -14.12
CA GLN A 31 -10.40 16.91 -12.69
C GLN A 31 -9.68 15.81 -11.95
N ILE A 32 -8.99 16.19 -10.86
CA ILE A 32 -8.31 15.24 -10.00
C ILE A 32 -8.98 15.25 -8.65
N LYS A 33 -9.36 14.06 -8.19
CA LYS A 33 -9.91 13.80 -6.88
C LYS A 33 -9.13 12.68 -6.21
N ILE A 34 -8.89 12.83 -4.92
CA ILE A 34 -8.21 11.82 -4.10
C ILE A 34 -9.14 11.46 -2.95
N TYR A 35 -9.45 10.17 -2.85
CA TYR A 35 -10.36 9.64 -1.83
C TYR A 35 -9.61 8.72 -0.88
N SER A 36 -9.95 8.78 0.41
CA SER A 36 -9.53 7.78 1.40
C SER A 36 -10.22 6.44 1.13
N PHE A 37 -9.73 5.37 1.77
CA PHE A 37 -10.39 4.06 1.71
C PHE A 37 -11.86 4.09 2.18
N ASP A 38 -12.19 4.99 3.09
CA ASP A 38 -13.54 5.17 3.64
C ASP A 38 -14.43 6.07 2.76
N GLY A 39 -13.89 6.62 1.67
CA GLY A 39 -14.60 7.44 0.69
C GLY A 39 -14.55 8.94 0.94
N ASP A 40 -13.79 9.41 1.91
CA ASP A 40 -13.63 10.84 2.18
C ASP A 40 -12.79 11.53 1.10
N ASP A 41 -13.24 12.69 0.62
CA ASP A 41 -12.46 13.53 -0.31
C ASP A 41 -11.31 14.22 0.47
N ILE A 42 -10.10 13.76 0.24
CA ILE A 42 -8.87 14.30 0.84
C ILE A 42 -8.01 15.06 -0.18
N THR A 43 -8.57 15.44 -1.32
CA THR A 43 -7.85 16.10 -2.43
C THR A 43 -7.07 17.33 -1.96
N SER A 44 -7.67 18.16 -1.10
CA SER A 44 -7.01 19.38 -0.56
C SER A 44 -5.82 19.09 0.35
N LYS A 45 -5.71 17.88 0.88
CA LYS A 45 -4.61 17.42 1.74
C LYS A 45 -3.44 16.80 0.97
N CYS A 46 -3.62 16.59 -0.35
CA CYS A 46 -2.65 15.96 -1.24
C CYS A 46 -2.26 16.89 -2.42
N PRO A 47 -1.88 18.17 -2.18
CA PRO A 47 -1.67 19.14 -3.25
C PRO A 47 -0.53 18.75 -4.19
N GLU A 48 0.53 18.12 -3.69
CA GLU A 48 1.67 17.71 -4.52
C GLU A 48 1.30 16.55 -5.45
N GLN A 49 0.50 15.57 -4.98
CA GLN A 49 -0.01 14.49 -5.84
C GLN A 49 -0.90 15.06 -6.95
N VAL A 50 -1.78 16.02 -6.61
CA VAL A 50 -2.62 16.71 -7.60
C VAL A 50 -1.77 17.44 -8.63
N LYS A 51 -0.72 18.14 -8.20
CA LYS A 51 0.21 18.86 -9.09
C LYS A 51 0.93 17.90 -10.04
N VAL A 52 1.45 16.78 -9.54
CA VAL A 52 2.11 15.76 -10.34
C VAL A 52 1.15 15.15 -11.37
N MET A 53 -0.07 14.78 -10.95
CA MET A 53 -1.08 14.24 -11.84
C MET A 53 -1.49 15.20 -12.97
N LYS A 54 -1.51 16.51 -12.70
CA LYS A 54 -1.76 17.54 -13.72
C LYS A 54 -0.59 17.70 -14.68
N ALA A 55 0.64 17.68 -14.16
CA ALA A 55 1.84 17.94 -14.96
C ALA A 55 2.19 16.82 -15.93
N LYS A 56 1.79 15.59 -15.64
CA LYS A 56 2.22 14.39 -16.37
C LYS A 56 1.30 13.97 -17.53
N HIS A 57 0.31 14.77 -17.88
CA HIS A 57 -0.56 14.54 -19.04
C HIS A 57 -1.11 13.10 -19.15
N PHE A 58 -1.40 12.45 -18.01
CA PHE A 58 -2.12 11.18 -18.03
C PHE A 58 -3.49 11.36 -18.68
N GLY A 59 -3.96 10.36 -19.41
CA GLY A 59 -5.37 10.21 -19.75
C GLY A 59 -6.23 9.99 -18.52
N ASP A 60 -7.50 9.80 -18.70
CA ASP A 60 -8.42 9.46 -17.62
C ASP A 60 -7.99 8.17 -16.94
N CYS A 61 -7.94 8.17 -15.61
CA CYS A 61 -7.51 6.99 -14.86
C CYS A 61 -8.08 6.99 -13.43
N ILE A 62 -8.25 5.77 -12.90
CA ILE A 62 -8.51 5.53 -11.48
C ILE A 62 -7.42 4.60 -10.97
N LEU A 63 -6.59 5.12 -10.09
CA LEU A 63 -5.43 4.44 -9.50
C LEU A 63 -5.69 4.09 -8.05
N ASP A 64 -5.22 2.91 -7.62
CA ASP A 64 -5.22 2.49 -6.22
C ASP A 64 -3.79 2.61 -5.67
N ALA A 65 -3.62 3.32 -4.59
CA ALA A 65 -2.31 3.65 -4.05
C ALA A 65 -2.28 3.59 -2.52
N GLU A 66 -1.08 3.46 -1.97
CA GLU A 66 -0.82 3.65 -0.55
C GLU A 66 -0.11 5.00 -0.36
N LEU A 67 -0.70 5.86 0.45
CA LEU A 67 -0.16 7.16 0.80
C LEU A 67 0.72 7.01 2.04
N MET A 68 2.01 7.28 1.88
CA MET A 68 3.05 7.14 2.90
C MET A 68 3.63 8.49 3.29
N LEU A 69 4.04 8.64 4.54
CA LEU A 69 4.69 9.84 5.06
C LEU A 69 6.14 9.55 5.41
N PHE A 70 7.06 10.40 4.96
CA PHE A 70 8.49 10.23 5.18
C PHE A 70 9.10 11.40 5.93
N GLU A 71 9.96 11.07 6.89
CA GLU A 71 10.90 11.99 7.53
C GLU A 71 12.31 11.66 7.03
N GLY A 72 12.81 12.45 6.08
CA GLY A 72 14.02 12.10 5.33
C GLY A 72 13.87 10.79 4.58
N LYS A 73 14.64 9.76 4.97
CA LYS A 73 14.58 8.41 4.34
C LYS A 73 13.70 7.41 5.12
N ASN A 74 13.19 7.79 6.29
CA ASN A 74 12.41 6.91 7.13
C ASN A 74 10.92 7.08 6.83
N ASN A 75 10.21 5.99 6.51
CA ASN A 75 8.76 6.05 6.47
C ASN A 75 8.19 6.08 7.90
N LEU A 76 7.16 6.88 8.08
CA LEU A 76 6.43 6.98 9.33
C LEU A 76 5.24 6.00 9.32
N PRO A 77 4.85 5.45 10.48
CA PRO A 77 3.77 4.47 10.53
C PRO A 77 2.42 5.09 10.13
N ARG A 78 1.50 4.24 9.66
CA ARG A 78 0.14 4.60 9.22
C ARG A 78 -0.56 5.63 10.14
N ALA A 79 -0.43 5.50 11.46
CA ALA A 79 -1.04 6.42 12.41
C ALA A 79 -0.57 7.86 12.20
N ARG A 80 0.72 8.07 11.88
CA ARG A 80 1.28 9.39 11.58
C ARG A 80 0.78 9.95 10.24
N VAL A 81 0.56 9.09 9.23
CA VAL A 81 -0.05 9.51 7.95
C VAL A 81 -1.46 10.04 8.20
N ILE A 82 -2.26 9.33 8.98
CA ILE A 82 -3.63 9.73 9.33
C ILE A 82 -3.63 11.04 10.11
N ASP A 83 -2.78 11.16 11.13
CA ASP A 83 -2.64 12.39 11.92
C ASP A 83 -2.25 13.59 11.04
N TYR A 84 -1.29 13.41 10.13
CA TYR A 84 -0.85 14.44 9.19
C TYR A 84 -2.00 14.93 8.31
N ILE A 85 -2.80 14.02 7.75
CA ILE A 85 -3.95 14.35 6.91
C ILE A 85 -5.05 15.06 7.71
N ILE A 86 -5.39 14.55 8.92
CA ILE A 86 -6.49 15.11 9.73
C ILE A 86 -6.11 16.46 10.33
N LYS A 87 -4.90 16.58 10.91
CA LYS A 87 -4.47 17.78 11.65
C LYS A 87 -3.96 18.90 10.76
N ASP A 88 -3.82 18.65 9.44
CA ASP A 88 -3.25 19.60 8.48
C ASP A 88 -1.85 20.08 8.92
N GLU A 89 -1.05 19.12 9.37
CA GLU A 89 0.26 19.40 9.95
C GLU A 89 1.21 19.95 8.88
N LYS A 90 1.72 21.15 9.10
CA LYS A 90 2.76 21.73 8.23
C LYS A 90 4.14 21.32 8.78
N SER A 91 4.83 20.48 8.05
CA SER A 91 6.17 19.99 8.41
C SER A 91 6.98 19.73 7.15
N ASP A 92 8.27 19.49 7.31
CA ASP A 92 9.18 19.11 6.23
C ASP A 92 9.04 17.61 5.83
N PHE A 93 7.91 16.99 6.20
CA PHE A 93 7.63 15.60 5.81
C PHE A 93 7.23 15.51 4.35
N ILE A 94 7.64 14.42 3.71
CA ILE A 94 7.28 14.11 2.33
C ILE A 94 6.11 13.14 2.34
N LEU A 95 4.98 13.58 1.78
CA LEU A 95 3.82 12.73 1.54
C LEU A 95 3.92 12.14 0.14
N LYS A 96 4.07 10.80 0.03
CA LYS A 96 4.27 10.09 -1.23
C LYS A 96 3.20 9.03 -1.44
N ALA A 97 2.62 8.99 -2.63
CA ALA A 97 1.69 7.95 -3.03
C ALA A 97 2.41 6.85 -3.82
N HIS A 98 2.28 5.60 -3.40
CA HIS A 98 2.78 4.41 -4.08
C HIS A 98 1.62 3.68 -4.75
N VAL A 99 1.51 3.82 -6.06
CA VAL A 99 0.47 3.14 -6.86
C VAL A 99 0.78 1.65 -6.91
N PHE A 100 -0.24 0.81 -6.72
CA PHE A 100 -0.07 -0.65 -6.76
C PHE A 100 -1.16 -1.36 -7.59
N ASP A 101 -2.19 -0.64 -8.06
CA ASP A 101 -3.22 -1.18 -8.94
C ASP A 101 -3.90 -0.05 -9.75
N ILE A 102 -4.66 -0.44 -10.79
CA ILE A 102 -5.41 0.47 -11.66
C ILE A 102 -6.79 -0.12 -11.94
N MET A 103 -7.83 0.73 -11.84
CA MET A 103 -9.22 0.33 -12.04
C MET A 103 -9.82 0.88 -13.31
N ARG A 104 -9.24 1.96 -13.85
CA ARG A 104 -9.63 2.57 -15.13
C ARG A 104 -8.40 3.14 -15.82
N HIS A 105 -8.31 2.96 -17.14
CA HIS A 105 -7.31 3.53 -18.02
C HIS A 105 -8.01 4.05 -19.28
N GLU A 106 -8.02 5.38 -19.45
CA GLU A 106 -8.77 6.07 -20.49
C GLU A 106 -10.26 5.64 -20.48
N ASP A 107 -10.80 5.15 -21.57
CA ASP A 107 -12.18 4.71 -21.68
C ASP A 107 -12.42 3.26 -21.22
N GLU A 108 -11.35 2.54 -20.80
CA GLU A 108 -11.43 1.15 -20.39
C GLU A 108 -11.53 0.99 -18.87
N GLU A 109 -12.60 0.33 -18.42
CA GLU A 109 -12.72 -0.16 -17.05
C GLU A 109 -11.87 -1.42 -16.89
N THR A 110 -10.80 -1.33 -16.09
CA THR A 110 -9.81 -2.43 -15.94
C THR A 110 -10.04 -3.33 -14.74
N HIS A 111 -11.02 -3.00 -13.89
CA HIS A 111 -11.25 -3.74 -12.64
C HIS A 111 -11.67 -5.20 -12.85
N ASP A 112 -12.29 -5.55 -13.97
CA ASP A 112 -12.64 -6.93 -14.36
C ASP A 112 -11.49 -7.68 -15.04
N ASN A 113 -10.43 -6.98 -15.42
CA ASN A 113 -9.25 -7.59 -15.99
C ASN A 113 -8.43 -8.35 -14.92
N GLU A 114 -7.68 -9.35 -15.34
CA GLU A 114 -6.72 -10.03 -14.47
C GLU A 114 -5.64 -9.04 -13.95
N LEU A 115 -5.10 -9.29 -12.77
CA LEU A 115 -4.00 -8.48 -12.19
C LEU A 115 -2.80 -8.36 -13.15
N SER A 116 -2.48 -9.43 -13.89
CA SER A 116 -1.43 -9.43 -14.92
C SER A 116 -1.61 -8.34 -15.97
N GLN A 117 -2.84 -8.14 -16.43
CA GLN A 117 -3.21 -7.13 -17.42
C GLN A 117 -3.18 -5.74 -16.81
N ARG A 118 -3.73 -5.56 -15.61
CA ARG A 118 -3.70 -4.27 -14.89
C ARG A 118 -2.27 -3.80 -14.60
N LEU A 119 -1.39 -4.72 -14.16
CA LEU A 119 0.02 -4.41 -13.97
C LEU A 119 0.73 -4.07 -15.29
N THR A 120 0.39 -4.78 -16.38
CA THR A 120 0.94 -4.48 -17.70
C THR A 120 0.54 -3.07 -18.14
N THR A 121 -0.69 -2.65 -17.91
CA THR A 121 -1.16 -1.28 -18.17
C THR A 121 -0.34 -0.26 -17.36
N LEU A 122 -0.12 -0.51 -16.07
CA LEU A 122 0.72 0.36 -15.22
C LEU A 122 2.16 0.43 -15.72
N PHE A 123 2.77 -0.69 -16.10
CA PHE A 123 4.15 -0.72 -16.56
C PHE A 123 4.35 0.02 -17.87
N ASN A 124 3.44 -0.15 -18.81
CA ASN A 124 3.57 0.42 -20.15
C ASN A 124 3.27 1.93 -20.18
N ASN A 125 2.30 2.37 -19.38
CA ASN A 125 1.77 3.73 -19.50
C ASN A 125 2.21 4.66 -18.37
N TYR A 126 2.62 4.12 -17.20
CA TYR A 126 2.84 4.95 -16.01
C TYR A 126 4.24 4.82 -15.38
N SER A 127 4.95 3.70 -15.54
CA SER A 127 6.20 3.41 -14.81
C SER A 127 7.29 4.45 -14.98
N THR A 128 7.40 5.06 -16.18
CA THR A 128 8.37 6.12 -16.48
C THR A 128 8.01 7.48 -15.88
N HIS A 129 6.83 7.60 -15.31
CA HIS A 129 6.31 8.84 -14.74
C HIS A 129 6.46 8.94 -13.22
N SER A 130 7.13 7.96 -12.59
CA SER A 130 7.45 8.03 -11.16
C SER A 130 8.30 9.24 -10.82
N ASP A 131 8.01 9.86 -9.67
CA ASP A 131 8.81 10.93 -9.08
C ASP A 131 8.82 10.83 -7.54
N GLU A 132 9.26 11.91 -6.89
CA GLU A 132 9.37 11.95 -5.44
C GLU A 132 8.01 11.84 -4.73
N MET A 133 6.94 12.37 -5.32
CA MET A 133 5.60 12.45 -4.70
C MET A 133 4.63 11.36 -5.14
N LEU A 134 4.90 10.74 -6.30
CA LEU A 134 4.05 9.71 -6.90
C LEU A 134 4.90 8.62 -7.55
N ALA A 135 4.85 7.42 -7.00
CA ALA A 135 5.58 6.26 -7.50
C ALA A 135 4.64 5.25 -8.16
N PHE A 136 5.03 4.76 -9.31
CA PHE A 136 4.35 3.68 -10.03
C PHE A 136 5.17 2.39 -9.98
N PRO A 137 4.53 1.22 -9.94
CA PRO A 137 5.27 -0.04 -10.02
C PRO A 137 5.96 -0.16 -11.38
N SER A 138 7.10 -0.80 -11.39
CA SER A 138 7.80 -1.16 -12.63
C SER A 138 7.94 -2.68 -12.76
N LYS A 139 8.12 -3.14 -13.99
CA LYS A 139 8.36 -4.57 -14.24
C LYS A 139 9.63 -5.07 -13.52
N LYS A 140 10.61 -4.19 -13.34
CA LYS A 140 11.89 -4.50 -12.66
C LYS A 140 11.69 -4.76 -11.16
N ASP A 141 10.77 -4.00 -10.54
CA ASP A 141 10.56 -4.04 -9.08
C ASP A 141 9.41 -5.00 -8.68
N THR A 142 8.79 -5.66 -9.67
CA THR A 142 7.72 -6.63 -9.46
C THR A 142 8.28 -8.05 -9.55
N ARG A 143 8.06 -8.86 -8.51
CA ARG A 143 8.51 -10.26 -8.44
C ARG A 143 7.37 -11.19 -8.83
N TYR A 144 7.58 -11.98 -9.88
CA TYR A 144 6.66 -13.02 -10.33
C TYR A 144 7.17 -14.37 -9.84
N ALA A 145 6.31 -15.17 -9.21
CA ALA A 145 6.64 -16.47 -8.66
C ALA A 145 5.71 -17.55 -9.24
N ASP A 146 6.31 -18.67 -9.63
CA ASP A 146 5.61 -19.85 -10.13
C ASP A 146 5.63 -21.02 -9.11
N SER A 147 6.24 -20.82 -7.95
CA SER A 147 6.32 -21.79 -6.87
C SER A 147 6.27 -21.14 -5.50
N ILE A 148 5.79 -21.89 -4.50
CA ILE A 148 5.79 -21.43 -3.09
C ILE A 148 7.22 -21.15 -2.59
N LYS A 149 8.21 -21.86 -3.12
CA LYS A 149 9.61 -21.63 -2.79
C LYS A 149 10.04 -20.22 -3.24
N GLU A 150 9.76 -19.85 -4.48
CA GLU A 150 10.05 -18.51 -5.01
C GLU A 150 9.29 -17.42 -4.26
N VAL A 151 8.01 -17.67 -3.89
CA VAL A 151 7.25 -16.73 -3.05
C VAL A 151 7.97 -16.46 -1.73
N LYS A 152 8.51 -17.50 -1.08
CA LYS A 152 9.29 -17.35 0.17
C LYS A 152 10.56 -16.55 -0.05
N GLU A 153 11.36 -16.91 -1.05
CA GLU A 153 12.61 -16.25 -1.38
C GLU A 153 12.39 -14.75 -1.65
N TYR A 154 11.40 -14.41 -2.47
CA TYR A 154 11.07 -13.00 -2.75
C TYR A 154 10.48 -12.27 -1.54
N ALA A 155 9.71 -12.95 -0.70
CA ALA A 155 9.19 -12.36 0.52
C ALA A 155 10.31 -12.05 1.51
N GLU A 156 11.28 -12.95 1.68
CA GLU A 156 12.45 -12.75 2.53
C GLU A 156 13.31 -11.58 2.01
N GLU A 157 13.59 -11.55 0.68
CA GLU A 157 14.30 -10.44 0.03
C GLU A 157 13.65 -9.07 0.30
N ILE A 158 12.32 -8.99 0.12
CA ILE A 158 11.57 -7.73 0.35
C ILE A 158 11.55 -7.38 1.84
N MET A 159 11.45 -8.37 2.72
CA MET A 159 11.45 -8.14 4.18
C MET A 159 12.79 -7.63 4.72
N GLU A 160 13.91 -7.76 3.98
CA GLU A 160 15.17 -7.11 4.32
C GLU A 160 15.14 -5.58 4.09
N ILE A 161 14.18 -5.07 3.30
CA ILE A 161 14.02 -3.63 3.09
C ILE A 161 13.56 -2.99 4.41
N PRO A 162 14.29 -2.00 4.98
CA PRO A 162 13.96 -1.41 6.27
C PRO A 162 12.56 -0.79 6.35
N THR A 163 12.08 -0.24 5.24
CA THR A 163 10.79 0.46 5.14
C THR A 163 9.60 -0.48 4.88
N ALA A 164 9.85 -1.75 4.53
CA ALA A 164 8.78 -2.70 4.24
C ALA A 164 8.09 -3.18 5.53
N GLU A 165 6.78 -3.04 5.64
CA GLU A 165 5.96 -3.65 6.70
C GLU A 165 5.86 -5.18 6.55
N GLY A 166 6.12 -5.68 5.35
CA GLY A 166 6.02 -7.06 4.93
C GLY A 166 5.79 -7.16 3.44
N VAL A 167 5.07 -8.19 3.01
CA VAL A 167 4.73 -8.42 1.61
C VAL A 167 3.24 -8.62 1.39
N VAL A 168 2.79 -8.31 0.18
CA VAL A 168 1.48 -8.71 -0.34
C VAL A 168 1.69 -9.69 -1.48
N ILE A 169 1.17 -10.90 -1.31
CA ILE A 169 1.21 -11.97 -2.31
C ILE A 169 -0.15 -11.99 -3.00
N LYS A 170 -0.16 -11.79 -4.31
CA LYS A 170 -1.37 -11.60 -5.10
C LYS A 170 -1.46 -12.69 -6.18
N ASP A 171 -2.63 -13.31 -6.33
CA ASP A 171 -2.91 -14.21 -7.47
C ASP A 171 -2.92 -13.38 -8.76
N ILE A 172 -2.08 -13.75 -9.73
CA ILE A 172 -1.90 -13.00 -10.99
C ILE A 172 -3.16 -12.97 -11.86
N THR A 173 -4.06 -13.96 -11.71
CA THR A 173 -5.31 -14.05 -12.46
C THR A 173 -6.48 -13.39 -11.74
N SER A 174 -6.25 -12.80 -10.56
CA SER A 174 -7.33 -12.16 -9.79
C SER A 174 -7.83 -10.89 -10.45
N THR A 175 -9.17 -10.74 -10.52
CA THR A 175 -9.81 -9.47 -10.82
C THR A 175 -9.69 -8.51 -9.63
N TYR A 176 -9.98 -7.24 -9.83
CA TYR A 176 -10.00 -6.27 -8.74
C TYR A 176 -11.19 -6.53 -7.82
N PHE A 177 -10.92 -6.63 -6.53
CA PHE A 177 -11.98 -6.89 -5.54
C PHE A 177 -12.62 -5.58 -5.08
N ILE A 178 -13.85 -5.32 -5.54
CA ILE A 178 -14.65 -4.16 -5.13
C ILE A 178 -15.38 -4.50 -3.83
N GLY A 179 -15.14 -3.72 -2.77
CA GLY A 179 -15.82 -3.85 -1.49
C GLY A 179 -14.92 -3.63 -0.29
N THR A 180 -15.53 -3.67 0.90
CA THR A 180 -14.86 -3.41 2.19
C THR A 180 -14.23 -4.65 2.82
N LYS A 181 -14.51 -5.84 2.31
CA LYS A 181 -13.96 -7.09 2.81
C LYS A 181 -12.53 -7.31 2.33
N LYS A 182 -11.79 -8.18 3.02
CA LYS A 182 -10.45 -8.62 2.61
C LYS A 182 -10.55 -9.30 1.23
N ASN A 183 -9.69 -8.90 0.28
CA ASN A 183 -9.57 -9.61 -0.99
C ASN A 183 -9.07 -11.04 -0.73
N PRO A 184 -9.84 -12.09 -1.08
CA PRO A 184 -9.47 -13.47 -0.79
C PRO A 184 -8.28 -13.97 -1.61
N LYS A 185 -7.94 -13.26 -2.70
CA LYS A 185 -6.83 -13.57 -3.60
C LYS A 185 -5.55 -12.78 -3.29
N TRP A 186 -5.53 -12.02 -2.19
CA TRP A 186 -4.39 -11.24 -1.73
C TRP A 186 -4.03 -11.63 -0.30
N ILE A 187 -2.87 -12.25 -0.11
CA ILE A 187 -2.34 -12.63 1.20
C ILE A 187 -1.37 -11.56 1.67
N LYS A 188 -1.58 -11.07 2.89
CA LYS A 188 -0.68 -10.12 3.55
C LYS A 188 0.19 -10.87 4.55
N TRP A 189 1.49 -10.88 4.31
CA TRP A 189 2.47 -11.47 5.21
C TRP A 189 3.32 -10.35 5.80
N LYS A 190 3.11 -10.07 7.09
CA LYS A 190 3.79 -9.00 7.81
C LYS A 190 5.07 -9.49 8.47
N LYS A 191 6.04 -8.58 8.63
CA LYS A 191 7.15 -8.77 9.57
C LYS A 191 6.60 -8.87 10.99
N PHE A 192 7.15 -9.77 11.78
CA PHE A 192 6.94 -9.81 13.21
C PHE A 192 8.27 -9.45 13.90
N VAL A 193 8.18 -8.62 14.92
CA VAL A 193 9.28 -8.31 15.81
C VAL A 193 8.82 -8.72 17.20
N ASP A 194 9.56 -9.61 17.81
CA ASP A 194 9.34 -9.95 19.22
C ASP A 194 9.96 -8.84 20.08
N LEU A 195 9.17 -8.31 21.00
CA LEU A 195 9.60 -7.28 21.93
C LEU A 195 9.35 -7.77 23.34
N ASP A 196 10.37 -7.73 24.15
CA ASP A 196 10.24 -7.88 25.59
C ASP A 196 9.74 -6.58 26.19
N LEU A 197 8.56 -6.63 26.82
CA LEU A 197 7.92 -5.46 27.41
C LEU A 197 7.75 -5.65 28.92
N ILE A 198 7.95 -4.59 29.68
CA ILE A 198 7.70 -4.56 31.11
C ILE A 198 6.27 -4.11 31.35
N VAL A 199 5.52 -4.87 32.18
CA VAL A 199 4.20 -4.44 32.64
C VAL A 199 4.38 -3.34 33.67
N LEU A 200 4.02 -2.13 33.31
CA LEU A 200 4.11 -0.95 34.18
C LEU A 200 2.89 -0.81 35.09
N ASP A 201 1.70 -1.16 34.59
CA ASP A 201 0.46 -1.08 35.33
C ASP A 201 -0.58 -2.08 34.84
N LYS A 202 -1.55 -2.40 35.70
CA LYS A 202 -2.67 -3.26 35.39
C LYS A 202 -3.96 -2.66 35.93
N THR A 203 -4.87 -2.34 35.05
CA THR A 203 -6.22 -1.89 35.40
C THR A 203 -7.25 -2.99 35.11
N ALA A 204 -8.03 -3.37 36.12
CA ALA A 204 -9.12 -4.32 35.97
C ALA A 204 -10.40 -3.60 35.53
N LYS A 205 -11.07 -4.11 34.49
CA LYS A 205 -12.42 -3.70 34.08
C LYS A 205 -13.28 -4.95 33.98
N SER A 206 -14.38 -4.98 34.73
CA SER A 206 -15.41 -6.03 34.86
C SER A 206 -15.05 -7.45 34.36
N ASP A 207 -14.71 -7.64 33.11
CA ASP A 207 -14.41 -8.91 32.43
C ASP A 207 -13.05 -8.96 31.75
N LYS A 208 -12.27 -7.84 31.78
CA LYS A 208 -10.96 -7.70 31.11
C LYS A 208 -9.93 -7.03 31.99
N SER A 209 -8.68 -7.37 31.80
CA SER A 209 -7.53 -6.64 32.35
C SER A 209 -6.84 -5.86 31.24
N ILE A 210 -6.58 -4.58 31.49
CA ILE A 210 -5.78 -3.71 30.60
C ILE A 210 -4.40 -3.58 31.25
N TYR A 211 -3.37 -3.86 30.47
CA TYR A 211 -1.97 -3.73 30.89
C TYR A 211 -1.35 -2.53 30.18
N THR A 212 -0.71 -1.66 30.94
CA THR A 212 0.17 -0.62 30.39
C THR A 212 1.54 -1.24 30.28
N LEU A 213 2.09 -1.25 29.05
CA LEU A 213 3.39 -1.84 28.74
C LEU A 213 4.39 -0.73 28.44
N GLY A 214 5.64 -0.90 28.90
CA GLY A 214 6.75 -0.02 28.59
C GLY A 214 7.89 -0.80 27.93
N ALA A 215 8.50 -0.20 26.89
CA ALA A 215 9.77 -0.62 26.35
C ALA A 215 10.86 0.21 27.04
N GLY A 216 11.71 -0.42 27.83
CA GLY A 216 12.83 0.21 28.52
C GLY A 216 14.12 -0.57 28.31
N PRO A 217 15.30 0.04 28.52
CA PRO A 217 16.53 -0.73 28.52
C PRO A 217 16.43 -1.79 29.63
N ILE A 218 16.64 -3.04 29.24
CA ILE A 218 16.88 -4.12 30.21
C ILE A 218 18.27 -3.84 30.80
N THR A 219 18.28 -3.36 32.04
CA THR A 219 19.53 -3.18 32.80
C THR A 219 19.96 -4.51 33.41
#